data_2a38934d7b4f80848e1362359f7ba07a
#
_entry.id   2a38934d7b4f80848e1362359f7ba07a
#
_cell.length_a   1.000
_cell.length_b   1.000
_cell.length_c   1.000
_cell.angle_alpha   90.00
_cell.angle_beta   90.00
_cell.angle_gamma   90.00
#
_symmetry.space_group_name_H-M   'P 1'
#
loop_
_entity.id
_entity.type
_entity.pdbx_description
1 polymer ?
#
loop_
_entity_poly.entity_id
_entity_poly.type
_entity_poly.pdbx_seq_one_letter_code
_entity_poly.pdbx_strand_id
1 'polypeptide(L)'
;KCEIDNCIGNPLMIEVWKWCRDNGKKIVIVTDMYLPRRVLNTILAKIGVDYDCLYISGEEGVTKRTSELFAVVLRKLNIKPTQIIHIGDDLNNDINMPRMKGITSLLRLSKESNVLPYIKVEQYNSSLEKDHLFSLLSRYCSNKEPLSAEQRIGYTILGPLIVDFCQWLHVIRKENNLHKLFFVAREGFFIKKVYEKMYPQEASDLMYIRLNKNILRLPLLSMHNSCEYFMKAKVGRLIYDWKL
;
A
#
# COMPACT_ATOMS: atom_id res chain seq x y z
N LYS A 1 -16.79 8.27 -2.14
CA LYS A 1 -16.79 7.14 -1.18
C LYS A 1 -15.39 6.55 -1.06
N CYS A 2 -14.73 6.18 -2.17
CA CYS A 2 -13.40 5.57 -2.16
C CYS A 2 -12.37 6.41 -1.38
N GLU A 3 -12.30 7.71 -1.60
CA GLU A 3 -11.41 8.63 -0.88
C GLU A 3 -11.67 8.60 0.64
N ILE A 4 -12.92 8.68 1.05
CA ILE A 4 -13.28 8.65 2.47
C ILE A 4 -12.86 7.32 3.11
N ASP A 5 -13.11 6.20 2.41
CA ASP A 5 -12.84 4.86 2.93
C ASP A 5 -11.33 4.61 3.06
N ASN A 6 -10.51 5.17 2.18
CA ASN A 6 -9.07 4.90 2.09
C ASN A 6 -8.17 5.95 2.76
N CYS A 7 -8.65 7.17 3.03
CA CYS A 7 -7.86 8.15 3.76
C CYS A 7 -7.64 7.74 5.21
N ILE A 8 -6.41 7.89 5.67
CA ILE A 8 -5.96 7.64 7.04
C ILE A 8 -5.14 8.83 7.53
N GLY A 9 -5.15 9.06 8.83
CA GLY A 9 -4.33 10.10 9.44
C GLY A 9 -2.85 9.72 9.49
N ASN A 10 -1.99 10.67 9.18
CA ASN A 10 -0.56 10.50 9.38
C ASN A 10 -0.26 10.56 10.89
N PRO A 11 0.35 9.51 11.51
CA PRO A 11 0.55 9.45 12.96
C PRO A 11 1.31 10.65 13.52
N LEU A 12 2.42 11.05 12.87
CA LEU A 12 3.21 12.21 13.30
C LEU A 12 2.39 13.51 13.25
N MET A 13 1.61 13.71 12.18
CA MET A 13 0.79 14.91 12.05
C MET A 13 -0.37 14.94 13.06
N ILE A 14 -0.90 13.78 13.44
CA ILE A 14 -1.90 13.68 14.51
C ILE A 14 -1.26 14.04 15.86
N GLU A 15 -0.03 13.64 16.14
CA GLU A 15 0.70 14.06 17.35
C GLU A 15 0.94 15.58 17.38
N VAL A 16 1.38 16.16 16.26
CA VAL A 16 1.54 17.62 16.13
C VAL A 16 0.21 18.32 16.31
N TRP A 17 -0.87 17.82 15.72
CA TRP A 17 -2.21 18.37 15.88
C TRP A 17 -2.65 18.35 17.35
N LYS A 18 -2.49 17.23 18.07
CA LYS A 18 -2.80 17.10 19.50
C LYS A 18 -2.00 18.11 20.31
N TRP A 19 -0.69 18.17 20.10
CA TRP A 19 0.17 19.13 20.78
C TRP A 19 -0.30 20.57 20.55
N CYS A 20 -0.68 20.92 19.33
CA CYS A 20 -1.23 22.27 19.04
C CYS A 20 -2.52 22.54 19.80
N ARG A 21 -3.44 21.58 19.87
CA ARG A 21 -4.69 21.71 20.62
C ARG A 21 -4.44 21.87 22.12
N ASP A 22 -3.60 21.04 22.69
CA ASP A 22 -3.22 21.05 24.11
C ASP A 22 -2.56 22.38 24.51
N ASN A 23 -1.89 23.05 23.56
CA ASN A 23 -1.26 24.35 23.74
C ASN A 23 -2.11 25.53 23.24
N GLY A 24 -3.41 25.35 23.05
CA GLY A 24 -4.36 26.40 22.68
C GLY A 24 -4.10 27.05 21.31
N LYS A 25 -3.43 26.34 20.38
CA LYS A 25 -3.18 26.85 19.03
C LYS A 25 -4.41 26.65 18.14
N LYS A 26 -4.67 27.62 17.30
CA LYS A 26 -5.70 27.49 16.25
C LYS A 26 -5.18 26.64 15.11
N ILE A 27 -6.01 25.74 14.62
CA ILE A 27 -5.71 24.84 13.52
C ILE A 27 -6.38 25.34 12.25
N VAL A 28 -5.56 25.61 11.25
CA VAL A 28 -6.00 26.07 9.92
C VAL A 28 -5.56 25.06 8.88
N ILE A 29 -6.51 24.50 8.16
CA ILE A 29 -6.24 23.59 7.06
C ILE A 29 -6.28 24.35 5.74
N VAL A 30 -5.22 24.25 4.94
CA VAL A 30 -5.08 24.87 3.63
C VAL A 30 -4.77 23.80 2.60
N THR A 31 -5.63 23.63 1.60
CA THR A 31 -5.52 22.53 0.66
C THR A 31 -5.86 22.91 -0.78
N ASP A 32 -5.10 22.37 -1.72
CA ASP A 32 -5.40 22.42 -3.16
C ASP A 32 -6.25 21.23 -3.62
N MET A 33 -6.85 20.49 -2.66
CA MET A 33 -7.71 19.36 -2.96
C MET A 33 -8.94 19.83 -3.75
N TYR A 34 -9.32 19.06 -4.75
CA TYR A 34 -10.48 19.31 -5.62
C TYR A 34 -11.80 18.79 -5.04
N LEU A 35 -11.75 18.08 -3.91
CA LEU A 35 -12.93 17.47 -3.28
C LEU A 35 -13.79 18.55 -2.58
N PRO A 36 -15.12 18.40 -2.62
CA PRO A 36 -16.02 19.30 -1.90
C PRO A 36 -15.75 19.30 -0.39
N ARG A 37 -15.97 20.44 0.27
CA ARG A 37 -15.80 20.62 1.73
C ARG A 37 -16.45 19.51 2.56
N ARG A 38 -17.66 19.07 2.19
CA ARG A 38 -18.35 17.97 2.88
C ARG A 38 -17.54 16.67 2.92
N VAL A 39 -16.81 16.36 1.85
CA VAL A 39 -15.99 15.15 1.76
C VAL A 39 -14.75 15.30 2.64
N LEU A 40 -14.08 16.45 2.58
CA LEU A 40 -12.93 16.75 3.45
C LEU A 40 -13.32 16.71 4.93
N ASN A 41 -14.47 17.27 5.29
CA ASN A 41 -14.99 17.22 6.66
C ASN A 41 -15.22 15.77 7.11
N THR A 42 -15.77 14.93 6.25
CA THR A 42 -15.99 13.50 6.57
C THR A 42 -14.65 12.78 6.77
N ILE A 43 -13.63 13.08 5.95
CA ILE A 43 -12.29 12.50 6.08
C ILE A 43 -11.66 12.95 7.41
N LEU A 44 -11.68 14.25 7.71
CA LEU A 44 -11.10 14.81 8.93
C LEU A 44 -11.79 14.26 10.19
N ALA A 45 -13.11 14.19 10.19
CA ALA A 45 -13.87 13.59 11.29
C ALA A 45 -13.53 12.10 11.49
N LYS A 46 -13.39 11.34 10.39
CA LYS A 46 -13.00 9.92 10.44
C LYS A 46 -11.64 9.71 11.10
N ILE A 47 -10.69 10.59 10.84
CA ILE A 47 -9.34 10.51 11.43
C ILE A 47 -9.22 11.19 12.79
N GLY A 48 -10.31 11.74 13.31
CA GLY A 48 -10.38 12.37 14.63
C GLY A 48 -9.70 13.74 14.70
N VAL A 49 -9.61 14.46 13.58
CA VAL A 49 -9.00 15.79 13.49
C VAL A 49 -10.08 16.84 13.36
N ASP A 50 -10.16 17.75 14.32
CA ASP A 50 -10.93 18.99 14.25
C ASP A 50 -10.05 20.17 13.82
N TYR A 51 -10.68 21.23 13.39
CA TYR A 51 -10.00 22.44 12.92
C TYR A 51 -10.85 23.69 13.16
N ASP A 52 -10.19 24.86 13.20
CA ASP A 52 -10.87 26.14 13.36
C ASP A 52 -11.27 26.74 11.99
N CYS A 53 -10.42 26.57 10.98
CA CYS A 53 -10.68 27.07 9.62
C CYS A 53 -10.19 26.08 8.56
N LEU A 54 -10.94 25.99 7.45
CA LEU A 54 -10.58 25.17 6.28
C LEU A 54 -10.67 26.05 5.02
N TYR A 55 -9.55 26.16 4.31
CA TYR A 55 -9.44 26.87 3.03
C TYR A 55 -9.14 25.89 1.91
N ILE A 56 -10.03 25.83 0.93
CA ILE A 56 -9.98 24.90 -0.21
C ILE A 56 -9.81 25.73 -1.48
N SER A 57 -8.78 25.45 -2.26
CA SER A 57 -8.46 26.20 -3.48
C SER A 57 -9.66 26.31 -4.44
N GLY A 58 -10.42 25.22 -4.61
CA GLY A 58 -11.60 25.19 -5.47
C GLY A 58 -12.74 26.11 -5.00
N GLU A 59 -12.84 26.40 -3.71
CA GLU A 59 -13.83 27.32 -3.15
C GLU A 59 -13.34 28.77 -3.14
N GLU A 60 -12.03 28.97 -2.95
CA GLU A 60 -11.42 30.31 -2.89
C GLU A 60 -11.04 30.86 -4.28
N GLY A 61 -11.06 30.03 -5.33
CA GLY A 61 -10.69 30.39 -6.70
C GLY A 61 -9.21 30.67 -6.93
N VAL A 62 -8.37 30.35 -5.94
CA VAL A 62 -6.90 30.53 -5.97
C VAL A 62 -6.21 29.32 -5.34
N THR A 63 -4.94 29.08 -5.67
CA THR A 63 -4.20 27.90 -5.26
C THR A 63 -2.98 28.24 -4.39
N LYS A 64 -2.45 27.22 -3.68
CA LYS A 64 -1.16 27.32 -2.99
C LYS A 64 -0.03 27.59 -3.98
N ARG A 65 -0.11 26.98 -5.16
CA ARG A 65 0.91 27.10 -6.21
C ARG A 65 1.20 28.54 -6.64
N THR A 66 0.21 29.41 -6.60
CA THR A 66 0.37 30.85 -6.90
C THR A 66 0.67 31.69 -5.67
N SER A 67 0.78 31.07 -4.50
CA SER A 67 0.86 31.70 -3.18
C SER A 67 -0.40 32.51 -2.76
N GLU A 68 -1.35 32.72 -3.66
CA GLU A 68 -2.52 33.58 -3.41
C GLU A 68 -3.47 32.99 -2.37
N LEU A 69 -3.55 31.64 -2.28
CA LEU A 69 -4.36 30.99 -1.24
C LEU A 69 -3.87 31.38 0.17
N PHE A 70 -2.56 31.50 0.38
CA PHE A 70 -2.00 31.97 1.64
C PHE A 70 -2.30 33.44 1.91
N ALA A 71 -2.34 34.29 0.87
CA ALA A 71 -2.76 35.68 1.02
C ALA A 71 -4.24 35.78 1.45
N VAL A 72 -5.11 34.91 0.92
CA VAL A 72 -6.52 34.81 1.33
C VAL A 72 -6.61 34.38 2.78
N VAL A 73 -5.85 33.39 3.22
CA VAL A 73 -5.81 32.91 4.61
C VAL A 73 -5.43 34.05 5.56
N LEU A 74 -4.31 34.73 5.29
CA LEU A 74 -3.85 35.83 6.14
C LEU A 74 -4.90 36.96 6.26
N ARG A 75 -5.51 37.35 5.14
CA ARG A 75 -6.53 38.39 5.07
C ARG A 75 -7.79 37.98 5.84
N LYS A 76 -8.32 36.76 5.61
CA LYS A 76 -9.57 36.30 6.25
C LYS A 76 -9.40 36.08 7.75
N LEU A 77 -8.23 35.64 8.19
CA LEU A 77 -7.91 35.47 9.61
C LEU A 77 -7.50 36.79 10.28
N ASN A 78 -7.24 37.84 9.50
CA ASN A 78 -6.71 39.11 9.96
C ASN A 78 -5.48 38.98 10.85
N ILE A 79 -4.50 38.19 10.37
CA ILE A 79 -3.23 37.90 11.07
C ILE A 79 -2.02 38.30 10.23
N LYS A 80 -0.92 38.60 10.93
CA LYS A 80 0.38 38.79 10.27
C LYS A 80 1.00 37.47 9.88
N PRO A 81 1.84 37.40 8.81
CA PRO A 81 2.54 36.19 8.40
C PRO A 81 3.38 35.52 9.50
N THR A 82 3.89 36.31 10.43
CA THR A 82 4.69 35.84 11.57
C THR A 82 3.89 35.14 12.67
N GLN A 83 2.55 35.20 12.59
CA GLN A 83 1.66 34.59 13.58
C GLN A 83 1.16 33.20 13.17
N ILE A 84 1.58 32.71 12.01
CA ILE A 84 1.19 31.39 11.48
C ILE A 84 2.42 30.63 11.05
N ILE A 85 2.39 29.31 11.24
CA ILE A 85 3.37 28.37 10.72
C ILE A 85 2.62 27.41 9.81
N HIS A 86 3.15 27.21 8.59
CA HIS A 86 2.62 26.22 7.66
C HIS A 86 3.48 24.96 7.69
N ILE A 87 2.83 23.79 7.73
CA ILE A 87 3.51 22.48 7.70
C ILE A 87 2.93 21.69 6.53
N GLY A 88 3.79 21.21 5.65
CA GLY A 88 3.37 20.40 4.50
C GLY A 88 4.52 19.61 3.91
N ASP A 89 4.26 18.83 2.87
CA ASP A 89 5.20 17.87 2.29
C ASP A 89 5.64 18.24 0.85
N ASP A 90 4.99 19.19 0.21
CA ASP A 90 5.40 19.69 -1.08
C ASP A 90 6.38 20.86 -0.94
N LEU A 91 7.61 20.66 -1.44
CA LEU A 91 8.66 21.68 -1.33
C LEU A 91 8.28 23.02 -1.99
N ASN A 92 7.55 22.98 -3.10
CA ASN A 92 7.12 24.21 -3.76
C ASN A 92 5.89 24.82 -3.11
N ASN A 93 4.79 24.06 -3.03
CA ASN A 93 3.50 24.58 -2.64
C ASN A 93 3.36 24.81 -1.12
N ASP A 94 4.09 24.04 -0.30
CA ASP A 94 3.99 24.12 1.16
C ASP A 94 5.19 24.80 1.82
N ILE A 95 6.32 24.96 1.07
CA ILE A 95 7.49 25.62 1.66
C ILE A 95 7.80 26.92 0.95
N ASN A 96 8.01 26.90 -0.36
CA ASN A 96 8.44 28.10 -1.09
C ASN A 96 7.31 29.13 -1.18
N MET A 97 6.10 28.71 -1.52
CA MET A 97 4.99 29.62 -1.75
C MET A 97 4.52 30.36 -0.45
N PRO A 98 4.35 29.71 0.71
CA PRO A 98 4.04 30.45 1.93
C PRO A 98 5.19 31.36 2.37
N ARG A 99 6.45 31.00 2.17
CA ARG A 99 7.61 31.86 2.44
C ARG A 99 7.60 33.15 1.63
N MET A 100 7.14 33.10 0.36
CA MET A 100 6.95 34.31 -0.45
C MET A 100 5.95 35.30 0.17
N LYS A 101 5.03 34.84 1.01
CA LYS A 101 4.09 35.68 1.78
C LYS A 101 4.61 35.97 3.20
N GLY A 102 5.84 35.60 3.54
CA GLY A 102 6.45 35.83 4.85
C GLY A 102 6.01 34.84 5.93
N ILE A 103 5.36 33.75 5.56
CA ILE A 103 4.92 32.68 6.47
C ILE A 103 6.09 31.74 6.75
N THR A 104 6.35 31.43 8.03
CA THR A 104 7.29 30.37 8.40
C THR A 104 6.72 29.03 7.97
N SER A 105 7.52 28.22 7.24
CA SER A 105 7.09 26.93 6.75
C SER A 105 8.06 25.82 7.11
N LEU A 106 7.54 24.66 7.46
CA LEU A 106 8.25 23.46 7.88
C LEU A 106 7.94 22.32 6.91
N LEU A 107 8.98 21.75 6.32
CA LEU A 107 8.84 20.59 5.45
C LEU A 107 8.65 19.32 6.28
N ARG A 108 7.53 18.67 6.07
CA ARG A 108 7.32 17.31 6.56
C ARG A 108 7.94 16.33 5.57
N LEU A 109 9.08 15.78 5.90
CA LEU A 109 9.64 14.71 5.09
C LEU A 109 8.72 13.49 5.16
N SER A 110 8.15 13.11 4.04
CA SER A 110 7.39 11.87 3.94
C SER A 110 8.36 10.69 4.07
N LYS A 111 8.12 9.81 5.04
CA LYS A 111 8.81 8.51 5.08
C LYS A 111 8.33 7.58 3.95
N GLU A 112 7.31 7.97 3.24
CA GLU A 112 6.67 7.17 2.18
C GLU A 112 7.58 6.92 0.99
N SER A 113 8.52 7.84 0.69
CA SER A 113 9.54 7.64 -0.34
C SER A 113 10.43 6.41 -0.13
N ASN A 114 10.44 5.85 1.09
CA ASN A 114 11.26 4.68 1.45
C ASN A 114 10.50 3.34 1.39
N VAL A 115 9.20 3.35 1.15
CA VAL A 115 8.38 2.12 1.17
C VAL A 115 8.58 1.30 -0.09
N LEU A 116 8.77 1.94 -1.23
CA LEU A 116 9.03 1.31 -2.52
C LEU A 116 10.17 2.02 -3.27
N PRO A 117 11.42 2.01 -2.77
CA PRO A 117 12.51 2.78 -3.36
C PRO A 117 12.89 2.35 -4.78
N TYR A 118 12.40 1.20 -5.25
CA TYR A 118 12.73 0.60 -6.54
C TYR A 118 11.62 0.71 -7.58
N ILE A 119 10.42 1.17 -7.20
CA ILE A 119 9.31 1.31 -8.14
C ILE A 119 9.11 2.80 -8.42
N LYS A 120 9.73 3.28 -9.49
CA LYS A 120 9.39 4.59 -10.05
C LYS A 120 8.01 4.45 -10.68
N VAL A 121 6.99 4.92 -9.97
CA VAL A 121 5.58 4.92 -10.41
C VAL A 121 5.41 5.59 -11.78
N GLU A 122 6.29 6.51 -12.14
CA GLU A 122 6.28 7.27 -13.39
C GLU A 122 6.58 6.44 -14.66
N GLN A 123 7.09 5.22 -14.54
CA GLN A 123 7.49 4.39 -15.69
C GLN A 123 6.49 3.29 -16.07
N TYR A 124 5.39 3.14 -15.34
CA TYR A 124 4.41 2.13 -15.65
C TYR A 124 3.14 2.77 -16.19
N ASN A 125 2.69 2.28 -17.37
CA ASN A 125 1.28 2.38 -17.77
C ASN A 125 0.47 1.66 -16.69
N SER A 126 0.17 2.36 -15.61
CA SER A 126 -0.55 1.78 -14.48
C SER A 126 -2.01 1.59 -14.88
N SER A 127 -2.52 0.39 -14.65
CA SER A 127 -3.96 0.19 -14.64
C SER A 127 -4.51 0.70 -13.30
N LEU A 128 -5.79 1.12 -13.30
CA LEU A 128 -6.49 1.56 -12.08
C LEU A 128 -6.36 0.55 -10.93
N GLU A 129 -6.31 -0.74 -11.25
CA GLU A 129 -6.15 -1.84 -10.30
C GLU A 129 -4.76 -1.85 -9.65
N LYS A 130 -3.70 -1.58 -10.42
CA LYS A 130 -2.33 -1.45 -9.90
C LYS A 130 -2.20 -0.25 -8.98
N ASP A 131 -2.78 0.89 -9.35
CA ASP A 131 -2.76 2.10 -8.52
C ASP A 131 -3.50 1.88 -7.21
N HIS A 132 -4.61 1.15 -7.24
CA HIS A 132 -5.34 0.75 -6.04
C HIS A 132 -4.50 -0.16 -5.13
N LEU A 133 -3.85 -1.17 -5.69
CA LEU A 133 -2.96 -2.06 -4.95
C LEU A 133 -1.80 -1.29 -4.30
N PHE A 134 -1.14 -0.40 -5.05
CA PHE A 134 -0.07 0.44 -4.51
C PHE A 134 -0.54 1.36 -3.38
N SER A 135 -1.72 1.94 -3.52
CA SER A 135 -2.31 2.79 -2.47
C SER A 135 -2.57 1.99 -1.19
N LEU A 136 -3.07 0.76 -1.30
CA LEU A 136 -3.28 -0.14 -0.16
C LEU A 136 -1.97 -0.54 0.50
N LEU A 137 -0.94 -0.88 -0.28
CA LEU A 137 0.39 -1.23 0.24
C LEU A 137 1.05 -0.06 0.95
N SER A 138 1.03 1.13 0.35
CA SER A 138 1.53 2.36 0.96
C SER A 138 0.83 2.64 2.29
N ARG A 139 -0.49 2.54 2.32
CA ARG A 139 -1.29 2.75 3.52
C ARG A 139 -0.88 1.80 4.66
N TYR A 140 -0.68 0.52 4.37
CA TYR A 140 -0.29 -0.46 5.38
C TYR A 140 1.13 -0.26 5.89
N CYS A 141 2.06 0.12 5.00
CA CYS A 141 3.46 0.34 5.38
C CYS A 141 3.67 1.63 6.18
N SER A 142 2.84 2.67 5.92
CA SER A 142 2.98 3.97 6.58
C SER A 142 2.45 4.01 8.01
N ASN A 143 1.54 3.10 8.38
CA ASN A 143 0.79 3.15 9.63
C ASN A 143 1.28 2.20 10.72
N LYS A 144 2.28 1.39 10.45
CA LYS A 144 2.83 0.47 11.44
C LYS A 144 4.20 0.95 11.92
N GLU A 145 4.56 0.53 13.13
CA GLU A 145 5.93 0.58 13.63
C GLU A 145 6.92 0.12 12.57
N PRO A 146 8.19 0.56 12.61
CA PRO A 146 9.14 0.25 11.56
C PRO A 146 9.15 -1.27 11.33
N LEU A 147 8.66 -1.68 10.16
CA LEU A 147 8.61 -3.08 9.75
C LEU A 147 10.03 -3.64 9.67
N SER A 148 10.26 -4.88 10.10
CA SER A 148 11.51 -5.58 9.84
C SER A 148 11.73 -5.71 8.32
N ALA A 149 12.97 -6.01 7.90
CA ALA A 149 13.28 -6.20 6.49
C ALA A 149 12.43 -7.31 5.86
N GLU A 150 12.20 -8.40 6.59
CA GLU A 150 11.38 -9.55 6.17
C GLU A 150 9.91 -9.16 6.03
N GLN A 151 9.38 -8.43 7.01
CA GLN A 151 8.01 -7.92 6.95
C GLN A 151 7.82 -6.98 5.76
N ARG A 152 8.80 -6.13 5.47
CA ARG A 152 8.77 -5.23 4.32
C ARG A 152 8.73 -6.01 3.01
N ILE A 153 9.62 -7.01 2.82
CA ILE A 153 9.60 -7.88 1.65
C ILE A 153 8.26 -8.62 1.54
N GLY A 154 7.75 -9.13 2.67
CA GLY A 154 6.45 -9.79 2.74
C GLY A 154 5.31 -8.90 2.26
N TYR A 155 5.26 -7.65 2.71
CA TYR A 155 4.20 -6.72 2.32
C TYR A 155 4.34 -6.19 0.90
N THR A 156 5.56 -5.86 0.46
CA THR A 156 5.75 -5.11 -0.80
C THR A 156 5.93 -6.00 -2.01
N ILE A 157 6.39 -7.25 -1.82
CA ILE A 157 6.72 -8.16 -2.93
C ILE A 157 5.91 -9.45 -2.84
N LEU A 158 6.07 -10.23 -1.76
CA LEU A 158 5.49 -11.57 -1.69
C LEU A 158 3.97 -11.54 -1.53
N GLY A 159 3.44 -10.61 -0.74
CA GLY A 159 2.00 -10.49 -0.51
C GLY A 159 1.22 -10.25 -1.81
N PRO A 160 1.53 -9.19 -2.57
CA PRO A 160 0.89 -8.94 -3.87
C PRO A 160 1.00 -10.12 -4.83
N LEU A 161 2.20 -10.70 -4.96
CA LEU A 161 2.44 -11.84 -5.84
C LEU A 161 1.56 -13.06 -5.48
N ILE A 162 1.44 -13.36 -4.19
CA ILE A 162 0.65 -14.52 -3.74
C ILE A 162 -0.85 -14.24 -3.85
N VAL A 163 -1.28 -13.01 -3.58
CA VAL A 163 -2.69 -12.62 -3.77
C VAL A 163 -3.09 -12.74 -5.24
N ASP A 164 -2.28 -12.21 -6.15
CA ASP A 164 -2.50 -12.30 -7.59
C ASP A 164 -2.52 -13.76 -8.07
N PHE A 165 -1.58 -14.59 -7.59
CA PHE A 165 -1.56 -16.01 -7.87
C PHE A 165 -2.81 -16.74 -7.35
N CYS A 166 -3.29 -16.42 -6.15
CA CYS A 166 -4.54 -17.00 -5.62
C CYS A 166 -5.76 -16.56 -6.43
N GLN A 167 -5.79 -15.32 -6.88
CA GLN A 167 -6.85 -14.82 -7.76
C GLN A 167 -6.84 -15.54 -9.11
N TRP A 168 -5.67 -15.70 -9.71
CA TRP A 168 -5.52 -16.48 -10.94
C TRP A 168 -5.99 -17.93 -10.75
N LEU A 169 -5.60 -18.61 -9.66
CA LEU A 169 -6.06 -19.95 -9.33
C LEU A 169 -7.61 -20.02 -9.23
N HIS A 170 -8.21 -19.00 -8.62
CA HIS A 170 -9.66 -18.93 -8.49
C HIS A 170 -10.36 -18.82 -9.86
N VAL A 171 -9.84 -17.98 -10.75
CA VAL A 171 -10.35 -17.83 -12.12
C VAL A 171 -10.23 -19.17 -12.88
N ILE A 172 -9.02 -19.77 -12.90
CA ILE A 172 -8.78 -21.08 -13.56
C ILE A 172 -9.70 -22.17 -13.00
N ARG A 173 -9.90 -22.19 -11.68
CA ARG A 173 -10.83 -23.14 -11.05
C ARG A 173 -12.25 -22.99 -11.59
N LYS A 174 -12.74 -21.75 -11.69
CA LYS A 174 -14.10 -21.45 -12.19
C LYS A 174 -14.25 -21.75 -13.67
N GLU A 175 -13.32 -21.31 -14.48
CA GLU A 175 -13.36 -21.54 -15.94
C GLU A 175 -13.34 -23.02 -16.32
N ASN A 176 -12.61 -23.84 -15.55
CA ASN A 176 -12.48 -25.27 -15.81
C ASN A 176 -13.41 -26.15 -14.95
N ASN A 177 -14.33 -25.55 -14.19
CA ASN A 177 -15.27 -26.26 -13.29
C ASN A 177 -14.58 -27.26 -12.34
N LEU A 178 -13.41 -26.87 -11.78
CA LEU A 178 -12.65 -27.74 -10.89
C LEU A 178 -13.28 -27.72 -9.49
N HIS A 179 -13.67 -28.89 -8.99
CA HIS A 179 -14.33 -28.99 -7.69
C HIS A 179 -13.36 -28.89 -6.52
N LYS A 180 -12.12 -29.37 -6.66
CA LYS A 180 -11.13 -29.38 -5.58
C LYS A 180 -9.80 -28.80 -6.01
N LEU A 181 -9.11 -28.12 -5.09
CA LEU A 181 -7.74 -27.67 -5.24
C LEU A 181 -6.83 -28.40 -4.27
N PHE A 182 -5.72 -28.93 -4.78
CA PHE A 182 -4.73 -29.64 -3.99
C PHE A 182 -3.45 -28.79 -3.90
N PHE A 183 -3.11 -28.42 -2.67
CA PHE A 183 -1.89 -27.66 -2.37
C PHE A 183 -0.82 -28.62 -1.86
N VAL A 184 0.25 -28.74 -2.62
CA VAL A 184 1.33 -29.69 -2.31
C VAL A 184 2.35 -29.05 -1.36
N ALA A 185 2.83 -29.84 -0.40
CA ALA A 185 3.88 -29.42 0.53
C ALA A 185 5.16 -29.02 -0.26
N ARG A 186 5.91 -28.05 0.22
CA ARG A 186 5.83 -27.26 1.46
C ARG A 186 5.14 -25.91 1.21
N GLU A 187 5.43 -25.31 0.07
CA GLU A 187 5.01 -23.95 -0.34
C GLU A 187 3.48 -23.83 -0.41
N GLY A 188 2.80 -24.90 -0.83
CA GLY A 188 1.34 -24.96 -0.92
C GLY A 188 0.61 -24.71 0.41
N PHE A 189 1.26 -24.91 1.56
CA PHE A 189 0.64 -24.64 2.85
C PHE A 189 0.32 -23.16 3.05
N PHE A 190 1.27 -22.29 2.71
CA PHE A 190 1.09 -20.86 2.85
C PHE A 190 0.08 -20.33 1.82
N ILE A 191 0.19 -20.77 0.57
CA ILE A 191 -0.72 -20.38 -0.51
C ILE A 191 -2.16 -20.78 -0.17
N LYS A 192 -2.36 -22.01 0.35
CA LYS A 192 -3.69 -22.48 0.82
C LYS A 192 -4.28 -21.53 1.86
N LYS A 193 -3.50 -21.13 2.85
CA LYS A 193 -3.97 -20.20 3.90
C LYS A 193 -4.38 -18.84 3.36
N VAL A 194 -3.65 -18.32 2.38
CA VAL A 194 -4.01 -17.05 1.73
C VAL A 194 -5.29 -17.23 0.91
N TYR A 195 -5.38 -18.30 0.13
CA TYR A 195 -6.56 -18.60 -0.66
C TYR A 195 -7.82 -18.77 0.21
N GLU A 196 -7.73 -19.47 1.34
CA GLU A 196 -8.83 -19.61 2.30
C GLU A 196 -9.32 -18.28 2.86
N LYS A 197 -8.39 -17.35 3.10
CA LYS A 197 -8.74 -15.99 3.54
C LYS A 197 -9.43 -15.17 2.46
N MET A 198 -9.04 -15.34 1.20
CA MET A 198 -9.64 -14.62 0.07
C MET A 198 -11.01 -15.20 -0.30
N TYR A 199 -11.16 -16.52 -0.22
CA TYR A 199 -12.35 -17.25 -0.65
C TYR A 199 -12.83 -18.22 0.43
N PRO A 200 -13.30 -17.73 1.60
CA PRO A 200 -13.66 -18.57 2.74
C PRO A 200 -14.79 -19.55 2.43
N GLN A 201 -15.67 -19.23 1.50
CA GLN A 201 -16.76 -20.11 1.04
C GLN A 201 -16.27 -21.35 0.28
N GLU A 202 -15.02 -21.39 -0.15
CA GLU A 202 -14.42 -22.50 -0.88
C GLU A 202 -13.49 -23.36 0.00
N ALA A 203 -13.37 -23.05 1.29
CA ALA A 203 -12.41 -23.68 2.20
C ALA A 203 -12.56 -25.22 2.28
N SER A 204 -13.80 -25.75 2.18
CA SER A 204 -14.08 -27.20 2.20
C SER A 204 -13.49 -27.95 1.00
N ASP A 205 -13.22 -27.26 -0.08
CA ASP A 205 -12.72 -27.84 -1.34
C ASP A 205 -11.20 -27.80 -1.46
N LEU A 206 -10.51 -27.26 -0.45
CA LEU A 206 -9.08 -27.06 -0.45
C LEU A 206 -8.39 -28.16 0.36
N MET A 207 -7.54 -28.93 -0.28
CA MET A 207 -6.81 -30.00 0.38
C MET A 207 -5.31 -29.72 0.39
N TYR A 208 -4.66 -29.97 1.54
CA TYR A 208 -3.21 -29.91 1.65
C TYR A 208 -2.61 -31.29 1.63
N ILE A 209 -1.71 -31.56 0.69
CA ILE A 209 -1.11 -32.89 0.49
C ILE A 209 0.36 -32.83 0.88
N ARG A 210 0.75 -33.69 1.83
CA ARG A 210 2.15 -33.86 2.26
C ARG A 210 2.90 -34.82 1.35
N LEU A 211 3.02 -34.44 0.08
CA LEU A 211 3.82 -35.17 -0.91
C LEU A 211 5.12 -34.41 -1.17
N ASN A 212 6.24 -35.11 -1.13
CA ASN A 212 7.50 -34.57 -1.61
C ASN A 212 7.92 -35.25 -2.94
N LYS A 213 8.81 -34.58 -3.67
CA LYS A 213 9.33 -35.11 -4.96
C LYS A 213 9.86 -36.54 -4.89
N ASN A 214 10.50 -36.91 -3.78
CA ASN A 214 11.15 -38.22 -3.64
C ASN A 214 10.13 -39.34 -3.45
N ILE A 215 9.03 -39.09 -2.72
CA ILE A 215 7.94 -40.05 -2.55
C ILE A 215 7.25 -40.34 -3.89
N LEU A 216 7.09 -39.34 -4.75
CA LEU A 216 6.47 -39.53 -6.07
C LEU A 216 7.40 -40.17 -7.09
N ARG A 217 8.71 -39.92 -7.02
CA ARG A 217 9.69 -40.40 -7.99
C ARG A 217 9.87 -41.92 -7.98
N LEU A 218 9.91 -42.53 -6.79
CA LEU A 218 10.11 -43.97 -6.68
C LEU A 218 8.99 -44.80 -7.34
N PRO A 219 7.69 -44.52 -7.06
CA PRO A 219 6.59 -45.18 -7.77
C PRO A 219 6.58 -44.90 -9.26
N LEU A 220 6.84 -43.66 -9.68
CA LEU A 220 6.91 -43.33 -11.11
C LEU A 220 8.04 -44.06 -11.86
N LEU A 221 9.19 -44.25 -11.21
CA LEU A 221 10.30 -45.03 -11.77
C LEU A 221 9.93 -46.52 -11.87
N SER A 222 9.16 -47.07 -10.94
CA SER A 222 8.72 -48.46 -11.02
C SER A 222 7.63 -48.67 -12.10
N MET A 223 6.83 -47.67 -12.42
CA MET A 223 5.82 -47.72 -13.47
C MET A 223 6.38 -47.50 -14.88
N HIS A 224 7.51 -46.84 -15.01
CA HIS A 224 8.16 -46.50 -16.27
C HIS A 224 9.54 -47.17 -16.35
N ASN A 225 9.60 -48.43 -16.79
CA ASN A 225 10.84 -49.22 -16.94
C ASN A 225 11.74 -48.75 -18.10
N SER A 226 11.67 -47.49 -18.54
CA SER A 226 12.51 -47.01 -19.63
C SER A 226 13.68 -46.20 -19.09
N CYS A 227 14.89 -46.54 -19.59
CA CYS A 227 16.11 -45.79 -19.31
C CYS A 227 16.02 -44.33 -19.71
N GLU A 228 15.22 -44.02 -20.74
CA GLU A 228 14.97 -42.67 -21.24
C GLU A 228 14.17 -41.82 -20.22
N TYR A 229 13.16 -42.40 -19.58
CA TYR A 229 12.40 -41.70 -18.52
C TYR A 229 13.28 -41.43 -17.29
N PHE A 230 14.14 -42.38 -16.92
CA PHE A 230 15.11 -42.25 -15.84
C PHE A 230 16.10 -41.09 -16.11
N MET A 231 16.63 -41.02 -17.33
CA MET A 231 17.56 -39.95 -17.72
C MET A 231 16.90 -38.57 -17.85
N LYS A 232 15.66 -38.48 -18.25
CA LYS A 232 14.86 -37.23 -18.29
C LYS A 232 14.41 -36.79 -16.91
N ALA A 233 14.13 -37.72 -16.00
CA ALA A 233 13.86 -37.38 -14.60
C ALA A 233 15.17 -36.89 -13.98
N LYS A 234 15.18 -35.73 -13.33
CA LYS A 234 16.34 -35.09 -12.65
C LYS A 234 17.11 -36.00 -11.66
N VAL A 235 16.68 -37.26 -11.47
CA VAL A 235 17.38 -38.31 -10.72
C VAL A 235 18.64 -38.75 -11.47
N GLY A 236 18.63 -38.77 -12.81
CA GLY A 236 19.81 -39.07 -13.61
C GLY A 236 20.94 -38.05 -13.43
N ARG A 237 20.62 -36.78 -13.20
CA ARG A 237 21.64 -35.74 -12.89
C ARG A 237 22.36 -35.98 -11.57
N LEU A 238 21.66 -36.43 -10.52
CA LEU A 238 22.26 -36.73 -9.22
C LEU A 238 23.23 -37.92 -9.28
N ILE A 239 22.94 -38.90 -10.14
CA ILE A 239 23.84 -40.09 -10.33
C ILE A 239 25.02 -39.72 -11.24
N TYR A 240 24.84 -38.80 -12.18
CA TYR A 240 25.92 -38.34 -13.06
C TYR A 240 26.92 -37.41 -12.36
N ASP A 241 26.45 -36.62 -11.39
CA ASP A 241 27.28 -35.74 -10.55
C ASP A 241 28.04 -36.51 -9.46
N TRP A 242 27.59 -37.73 -9.11
CA TRP A 242 28.34 -38.66 -8.30
C TRP A 242 29.17 -39.52 -9.25
N LYS A 243 30.39 -39.06 -9.52
CA LYS A 243 31.41 -39.87 -10.14
C LYS A 243 31.69 -41.10 -9.25
N LEU A 244 31.02 -42.20 -9.50
CA LEU A 244 31.44 -43.51 -9.11
C LEU A 244 32.49 -44.01 -10.14
#